data_cf2967b397bb12e0406de094be063183
#
_entry.id   cf2967b397bb12e0406de094be063183
#
_cell.length_a   1.000
_cell.length_b   1.000
_cell.length_c   1.000
_cell.angle_alpha   90.00
_cell.angle_beta   90.00
_cell.angle_gamma   90.00
#
_symmetry.space_group_name_H-M   'P 1'
#
loop_
_entity.id
_entity.type
_entity.pdbx_description
1 polymer ?
#
loop_
_entity_poly.entity_id
_entity_poly.type
_entity_poly.pdbx_seq_one_letter_code
_entity_poly.pdbx_strand_id
1 'polypeptide(L)'
;MEKQLTGKVYDIQGFSVQDGPGIRTTVFLKGCPLRCPWCHSPESQQFYAQLSWIEIKCAGIDECGKCLKACSKGAISPGKVKKRPVTQEDIRHICIDRTICDNCGDCADVCYHKALYICGTDYTVEELVERLSKDIPFYEESGGGVTVSGGEPLSQPEFTMQLLRSLKEHGIHTALDTTGYAQYGFIEQVMPHTDLFLYDLKHMDGEQHKIVIGVNNKLILENARKIAAAGGNMQIRIPVIPNFNDSEENIRETGEFCKSLGEAVTLIQLLPYHNLGVMKYQRIDDSKKVLEAPLPSDKKIQALKKVLEDMGLPVTVH
;
A
#
# COMPACT_ATOMS: atom_id res chain seq x y z
N MET A 1 -3.17 -25.49 -22.72
CA MET A 1 -2.17 -24.62 -22.09
C MET A 1 -2.76 -24.19 -20.74
N GLU A 2 -2.17 -24.65 -19.64
CA GLU A 2 -2.52 -24.12 -18.32
C GLU A 2 -2.25 -22.62 -18.31
N LYS A 3 -3.20 -21.86 -17.81
CA LYS A 3 -3.05 -20.40 -17.70
C LYS A 3 -2.01 -20.14 -16.62
N GLN A 4 -0.87 -19.59 -17.00
CA GLN A 4 0.19 -19.25 -16.05
C GLN A 4 -0.35 -18.30 -14.96
N LEU A 5 -0.04 -18.58 -13.69
CA LEU A 5 -0.46 -17.76 -12.57
C LEU A 5 0.20 -16.37 -12.66
N THR A 6 -0.60 -15.32 -12.69
CA THR A 6 -0.13 -13.93 -12.68
C THR A 6 -0.70 -13.16 -11.51
N GLY A 7 0.06 -12.22 -11.00
CA GLY A 7 -0.39 -11.24 -10.00
C GLY A 7 -0.36 -9.82 -10.55
N LYS A 8 -1.33 -9.04 -10.15
CA LYS A 8 -1.42 -7.64 -10.55
C LYS A 8 -0.61 -6.76 -9.59
N VAL A 9 0.51 -6.24 -10.09
CA VAL A 9 1.46 -5.40 -9.36
C VAL A 9 1.28 -3.96 -9.82
N TYR A 10 1.19 -3.00 -8.89
CA TYR A 10 1.11 -1.59 -9.29
C TYR A 10 2.43 -0.85 -9.16
N ASP A 11 3.34 -1.31 -8.31
CA ASP A 11 4.67 -0.73 -8.17
C ASP A 11 5.69 -1.76 -7.64
N ILE A 12 6.97 -1.54 -7.94
CA ILE A 12 8.09 -2.29 -7.38
C ILE A 12 9.16 -1.27 -6.99
N GLN A 13 9.37 -1.10 -5.69
CA GLN A 13 10.29 -0.13 -5.12
C GLN A 13 11.54 -0.82 -4.55
N GLY A 14 12.69 -0.59 -5.17
CA GLY A 14 13.98 -1.00 -4.62
C GLY A 14 14.47 -0.05 -3.52
N PHE A 15 15.43 -0.53 -2.72
CA PHE A 15 16.09 0.25 -1.67
C PHE A 15 15.14 0.84 -0.62
N SER A 16 14.03 0.16 -0.33
CA SER A 16 13.17 0.54 0.80
C SER A 16 13.86 0.21 2.13
N VAL A 17 13.82 1.16 3.06
CA VAL A 17 14.34 1.02 4.44
C VAL A 17 13.24 1.16 5.49
N GLN A 18 11.97 1.27 5.05
CA GLN A 18 10.82 1.45 5.93
C GLN A 18 9.85 0.26 5.92
N ASP A 19 10.09 -0.71 5.02
CA ASP A 19 9.21 -1.85 4.83
C ASP A 19 9.77 -3.15 5.44
N GLY A 20 10.35 -3.04 6.62
CA GLY A 20 10.98 -4.12 7.38
C GLY A 20 12.48 -3.89 7.61
N PRO A 21 13.21 -4.87 8.18
CA PRO A 21 14.63 -4.73 8.50
C PRO A 21 15.50 -4.71 7.24
N GLY A 22 16.61 -3.97 7.31
CA GLY A 22 17.62 -3.88 6.26
C GLY A 22 17.15 -3.16 4.99
N ILE A 23 17.91 -3.30 3.91
CA ILE A 23 17.55 -2.80 2.58
C ILE A 23 16.63 -3.82 1.91
N ARG A 24 15.48 -3.37 1.42
CA ARG A 24 14.47 -4.24 0.84
C ARG A 24 14.03 -3.78 -0.55
N THR A 25 13.55 -4.73 -1.33
CA THR A 25 12.73 -4.42 -2.49
C THR A 25 11.28 -4.76 -2.16
N THR A 26 10.40 -3.77 -2.25
CA THR A 26 8.97 -3.94 -1.95
C THR A 26 8.17 -4.11 -3.23
N VAL A 27 7.41 -5.20 -3.31
CA VAL A 27 6.47 -5.49 -4.39
C VAL A 27 5.08 -5.11 -3.92
N PHE A 28 4.45 -4.14 -4.59
CA PHE A 28 3.14 -3.62 -4.23
C PHE A 28 2.05 -4.21 -5.13
N LEU A 29 1.20 -5.07 -4.57
CA LEU A 29 0.09 -5.71 -5.27
C LEU A 29 -1.16 -4.82 -5.30
N LYS A 30 -2.00 -4.98 -6.32
CA LYS A 30 -3.32 -4.32 -6.41
C LYS A 30 -4.40 -5.16 -5.74
N GLY A 31 -5.43 -4.44 -5.31
CA GLY A 31 -6.60 -4.97 -4.62
C GLY A 31 -6.49 -4.78 -3.12
N CYS A 32 -7.46 -4.08 -2.55
CA CYS A 32 -7.61 -3.93 -1.11
C CYS A 32 -9.10 -3.91 -0.75
N PRO A 33 -9.56 -4.69 0.21
CA PRO A 33 -10.94 -4.64 0.68
C PRO A 33 -11.22 -3.43 1.59
N LEU A 34 -10.16 -2.82 2.16
CA LEU A 34 -10.26 -1.66 3.03
C LEU A 34 -10.37 -0.36 2.20
N ARG A 35 -10.97 0.67 2.82
CA ARG A 35 -11.18 1.99 2.22
C ARG A 35 -10.69 3.11 3.14
N CYS A 36 -9.46 2.94 3.66
CA CYS A 36 -8.82 3.93 4.53
C CYS A 36 -8.78 5.30 3.83
N PRO A 37 -9.34 6.36 4.41
CA PRO A 37 -9.35 7.69 3.76
C PRO A 37 -7.98 8.38 3.76
N TRP A 38 -7.01 7.85 4.51
CA TRP A 38 -5.60 8.29 4.52
C TRP A 38 -4.68 7.41 3.69
N CYS A 39 -5.21 6.53 2.83
CA CYS A 39 -4.40 5.58 2.08
C CYS A 39 -3.32 6.29 1.25
N HIS A 40 -2.06 5.89 1.42
CA HIS A 40 -0.95 6.45 0.65
C HIS A 40 -0.86 5.90 -0.78
N SER A 41 -1.62 4.85 -1.07
CA SER A 41 -1.64 4.17 -2.36
C SER A 41 -3.07 3.89 -2.83
N PRO A 42 -3.89 4.95 -3.03
CA PRO A 42 -5.30 4.77 -3.43
C PRO A 42 -5.43 4.03 -4.77
N GLU A 43 -4.43 4.14 -5.65
CA GLU A 43 -4.32 3.40 -6.90
C GLU A 43 -4.21 1.88 -6.70
N SER A 44 -3.86 1.41 -5.50
CA SER A 44 -3.82 -0.01 -5.19
C SER A 44 -5.19 -0.60 -4.80
N GLN A 45 -6.17 0.23 -4.48
CA GLN A 45 -7.44 -0.24 -3.91
C GLN A 45 -8.28 -1.07 -4.87
N GLN A 46 -8.27 -0.73 -6.16
CA GLN A 46 -9.02 -1.49 -7.18
C GLN A 46 -8.28 -2.77 -7.58
N PHE A 47 -9.05 -3.84 -7.86
CA PHE A 47 -8.50 -5.15 -8.27
C PHE A 47 -8.12 -5.22 -9.76
N TYR A 48 -8.44 -4.20 -10.54
CA TYR A 48 -8.17 -4.13 -11.99
C TYR A 48 -7.14 -3.04 -12.29
N ALA A 49 -6.50 -3.16 -13.44
CA ALA A 49 -5.62 -2.13 -13.98
C ALA A 49 -6.40 -0.84 -14.23
N GLN A 50 -5.83 0.31 -13.86
CA GLN A 50 -6.54 1.58 -13.83
C GLN A 50 -5.73 2.67 -14.50
N LEU A 51 -6.36 3.45 -15.38
CA LEU A 51 -5.72 4.62 -15.97
C LEU A 51 -5.44 5.67 -14.89
N SER A 52 -4.19 6.06 -14.79
CA SER A 52 -3.71 7.09 -13.87
C SER A 52 -3.17 8.29 -14.65
N TRP A 53 -3.42 9.50 -14.15
CA TRP A 53 -2.97 10.73 -14.80
C TRP A 53 -2.22 11.64 -13.84
N ILE A 54 -0.98 11.95 -14.20
CA ILE A 54 -0.11 12.87 -13.46
C ILE A 54 -0.18 14.24 -14.14
N GLU A 55 -1.02 15.11 -13.61
CA GLU A 55 -1.31 16.44 -14.20
C GLU A 55 -0.03 17.25 -14.49
N ILE A 56 0.91 17.30 -13.54
CA ILE A 56 2.14 18.09 -13.66
C ILE A 56 3.07 17.63 -14.81
N LYS A 57 2.94 16.37 -15.25
CA LYS A 57 3.72 15.85 -16.39
C LYS A 57 3.08 16.12 -17.74
N CYS A 58 1.81 16.56 -17.75
CA CYS A 58 1.09 16.79 -18.99
C CYS A 58 1.56 18.08 -19.67
N ALA A 59 1.95 18.01 -20.94
CA ALA A 59 2.30 19.19 -21.74
C ALA A 59 1.11 20.07 -22.09
N GLY A 60 -0.12 19.56 -21.92
CA GLY A 60 -1.34 20.23 -22.35
C GLY A 60 -1.78 19.82 -23.75
N ILE A 61 -3.08 20.07 -24.02
CA ILE A 61 -3.67 19.64 -25.30
C ILE A 61 -3.27 20.52 -26.47
N ASP A 62 -2.94 21.77 -26.20
CA ASP A 62 -2.54 22.76 -27.23
C ASP A 62 -1.14 22.41 -27.78
N GLU A 63 -0.26 21.82 -26.95
CA GLU A 63 1.08 21.38 -27.36
C GLU A 63 1.10 19.92 -27.86
N CYS A 64 0.25 19.04 -27.31
CA CYS A 64 0.33 17.61 -27.56
C CYS A 64 -1.01 17.01 -28.06
N GLY A 65 -2.02 16.91 -27.23
CA GLY A 65 -3.37 16.42 -27.54
C GLY A 65 -3.48 15.00 -28.11
N LYS A 66 -2.41 14.17 -28.12
CA LYS A 66 -2.39 12.83 -28.72
C LYS A 66 -3.41 11.87 -28.10
N CYS A 67 -3.59 11.96 -26.78
CA CYS A 67 -4.51 11.10 -26.04
C CYS A 67 -5.99 11.33 -26.41
N LEU A 68 -6.37 12.54 -26.82
CA LEU A 68 -7.74 12.81 -27.32
C LEU A 68 -8.05 11.99 -28.58
N LYS A 69 -7.06 11.86 -29.49
CA LYS A 69 -7.22 11.11 -30.74
C LYS A 69 -7.15 9.60 -30.53
N ALA A 70 -6.36 9.16 -29.55
CA ALA A 70 -6.17 7.74 -29.25
C ALA A 70 -7.34 7.12 -28.48
N CYS A 71 -8.15 7.93 -27.78
CA CYS A 71 -9.25 7.40 -26.99
C CYS A 71 -10.45 7.02 -27.88
N SER A 72 -10.56 5.73 -28.23
CA SER A 72 -11.67 5.19 -29.05
C SER A 72 -13.04 5.32 -28.39
N LYS A 73 -13.09 5.39 -27.04
CA LYS A 73 -14.33 5.56 -26.27
C LYS A 73 -14.76 7.02 -26.12
N GLY A 74 -13.91 7.99 -26.53
CA GLY A 74 -14.18 9.41 -26.31
C GLY A 74 -14.18 9.83 -24.83
N ALA A 75 -13.56 9.03 -23.96
CA ALA A 75 -13.49 9.30 -22.53
C ALA A 75 -12.57 10.47 -22.17
N ILE A 76 -11.72 10.94 -23.09
CA ILE A 76 -10.81 12.06 -22.89
C ILE A 76 -11.28 13.25 -23.71
N SER A 77 -11.47 14.36 -23.03
CA SER A 77 -11.92 15.64 -23.61
C SER A 77 -11.05 16.81 -23.16
N PRO A 78 -11.13 17.98 -23.82
CA PRO A 78 -10.49 19.19 -23.33
C PRO A 78 -10.99 19.60 -21.95
N GLY A 79 -10.07 19.76 -21.01
CA GLY A 79 -10.36 20.22 -19.66
C GLY A 79 -10.26 21.74 -19.52
N LYS A 80 -10.22 22.20 -18.27
CA LYS A 80 -10.09 23.62 -17.93
C LYS A 80 -8.66 24.11 -18.15
N VAL A 81 -8.53 25.41 -18.48
CA VAL A 81 -7.25 26.09 -18.46
C VAL A 81 -6.84 26.34 -17.00
N LYS A 82 -5.60 26.02 -16.68
CA LYS A 82 -4.97 26.25 -15.36
C LYS A 82 -3.61 26.93 -15.55
N LYS A 83 -3.08 27.53 -14.49
CA LYS A 83 -1.70 28.00 -14.45
C LYS A 83 -0.73 26.85 -14.12
N ARG A 84 0.37 26.74 -14.84
CA ARG A 84 1.48 25.84 -14.44
C ARG A 84 2.05 26.32 -13.10
N PRO A 85 2.31 25.44 -12.12
CA PRO A 85 2.75 25.88 -10.80
C PRO A 85 4.06 26.71 -10.80
N VAL A 86 4.99 26.40 -11.71
CA VAL A 86 6.31 27.04 -11.75
C VAL A 86 6.36 28.20 -12.74
N THR A 87 5.96 27.99 -14.01
CA THR A 87 6.09 28.98 -15.09
C THR A 87 4.96 29.99 -15.14
N GLN A 88 3.84 29.74 -14.43
CA GLN A 88 2.61 30.53 -14.44
C GLN A 88 1.95 30.68 -15.83
N GLU A 89 2.40 29.90 -16.81
CA GLU A 89 1.83 29.85 -18.15
C GLU A 89 0.45 29.17 -18.12
N ASP A 90 -0.44 29.63 -18.98
CA ASP A 90 -1.73 28.99 -19.15
C ASP A 90 -1.56 27.65 -19.88
N ILE A 91 -2.09 26.60 -19.30
CA ILE A 91 -2.10 25.25 -19.88
C ILE A 91 -3.52 24.70 -19.88
N ARG A 92 -3.96 24.19 -21.02
CA ARG A 92 -5.22 23.45 -21.10
C ARG A 92 -4.95 21.97 -20.93
N HIS A 93 -5.38 21.41 -19.81
CA HIS A 93 -5.26 20.00 -19.53
C HIS A 93 -6.37 19.17 -20.19
N ILE A 94 -6.28 17.86 -20.00
CA ILE A 94 -7.35 16.93 -20.34
C ILE A 94 -8.36 16.84 -19.18
N CYS A 95 -9.55 16.34 -19.51
CA CYS A 95 -10.53 15.80 -18.56
C CYS A 95 -10.81 14.36 -18.94
N ILE A 96 -10.83 13.46 -17.96
CA ILE A 96 -11.11 12.03 -18.17
C ILE A 96 -12.48 11.72 -17.57
N ASP A 97 -13.41 11.26 -18.42
CA ASP A 97 -14.69 10.73 -17.94
C ASP A 97 -14.50 9.27 -17.53
N ARG A 98 -14.44 9.04 -16.22
CA ARG A 98 -14.25 7.72 -15.63
C ARG A 98 -15.45 6.79 -15.77
N THR A 99 -16.62 7.33 -16.15
CA THR A 99 -17.83 6.50 -16.33
C THR A 99 -17.82 5.74 -17.65
N ILE A 100 -17.12 6.26 -18.66
CA ILE A 100 -17.00 5.65 -19.99
C ILE A 100 -15.59 5.12 -20.29
N CYS A 101 -14.60 5.47 -19.46
CA CYS A 101 -13.23 4.94 -19.57
C CYS A 101 -13.18 3.47 -19.16
N ASP A 102 -12.77 2.59 -20.08
CA ASP A 102 -12.61 1.15 -19.87
C ASP A 102 -11.18 0.74 -19.45
N ASN A 103 -10.29 1.73 -19.23
CA ASN A 103 -8.87 1.52 -18.88
C ASN A 103 -8.07 0.72 -19.93
N CYS A 104 -8.41 0.79 -21.22
CA CYS A 104 -7.72 0.05 -22.30
C CYS A 104 -6.22 0.37 -22.42
N GLY A 105 -5.79 1.59 -22.07
CA GLY A 105 -4.38 1.99 -22.09
C GLY A 105 -3.94 2.74 -23.36
N ASP A 106 -4.71 2.76 -24.44
CA ASP A 106 -4.34 3.35 -25.75
C ASP A 106 -3.83 4.81 -25.61
N CYS A 107 -4.46 5.58 -24.71
CA CYS A 107 -4.05 6.94 -24.43
C CYS A 107 -2.74 7.04 -23.63
N ALA A 108 -2.43 6.03 -22.83
CA ALA A 108 -1.16 5.94 -22.09
C ALA A 108 -0.01 5.56 -23.03
N ASP A 109 -0.24 4.67 -23.97
CA ASP A 109 0.76 4.20 -24.95
C ASP A 109 1.29 5.35 -25.83
N VAL A 110 0.38 6.27 -26.23
CA VAL A 110 0.75 7.45 -27.01
C VAL A 110 1.24 8.63 -26.16
N CYS A 111 1.23 8.51 -24.84
CA CYS A 111 1.63 9.60 -23.94
C CYS A 111 3.15 9.69 -23.81
N TYR A 112 3.79 10.47 -24.67
CA TYR A 112 5.24 10.65 -24.67
C TYR A 112 5.80 11.18 -23.34
N HIS A 113 5.05 12.06 -22.68
CA HIS A 113 5.42 12.64 -21.38
C HIS A 113 5.21 11.71 -20.19
N LYS A 114 4.67 10.49 -20.41
CA LYS A 114 4.31 9.55 -19.32
C LYS A 114 3.43 10.21 -18.26
N ALA A 115 2.60 11.16 -18.67
CA ALA A 115 1.58 11.77 -17.82
C ALA A 115 0.38 10.84 -17.63
N LEU A 116 0.04 10.05 -18.65
CA LEU A 116 -0.93 8.96 -18.60
C LEU A 116 -0.19 7.63 -18.53
N TYR A 117 -0.63 6.75 -17.66
CA TYR A 117 -0.11 5.38 -17.53
C TYR A 117 -1.16 4.45 -16.94
N ILE A 118 -1.05 3.18 -17.24
CA ILE A 118 -1.87 2.15 -16.60
C ILE A 118 -1.20 1.72 -15.30
N CYS A 119 -1.91 1.90 -14.19
CA CYS A 119 -1.50 1.43 -12.88
C CYS A 119 -2.01 0.01 -12.66
N GLY A 120 -1.11 -0.95 -12.59
CA GLY A 120 -1.39 -2.37 -12.46
C GLY A 120 -0.98 -3.16 -13.70
N THR A 121 0.16 -3.84 -13.60
CA THR A 121 0.73 -4.73 -14.62
C THR A 121 0.67 -6.15 -14.10
N ASP A 122 0.33 -7.10 -14.97
CA ASP A 122 0.38 -8.52 -14.64
C ASP A 122 1.81 -9.02 -14.74
N TYR A 123 2.28 -9.66 -13.69
CA TYR A 123 3.58 -10.33 -13.61
C TYR A 123 3.40 -11.79 -13.26
N THR A 124 4.21 -12.66 -13.82
CA THR A 124 4.38 -14.02 -13.33
C THR A 124 5.29 -14.04 -12.09
N VAL A 125 5.25 -15.12 -11.35
CA VAL A 125 6.17 -15.31 -10.20
C VAL A 125 7.62 -15.32 -10.65
N GLU A 126 7.91 -16.00 -11.76
CA GLU A 126 9.25 -16.15 -12.34
C GLU A 126 9.84 -14.79 -12.74
N GLU A 127 9.05 -13.94 -13.41
CA GLU A 127 9.48 -12.58 -13.80
C GLU A 127 9.86 -11.73 -12.59
N LEU A 128 9.06 -11.82 -11.51
CA LEU A 128 9.36 -11.09 -10.28
C LEU A 128 10.60 -11.64 -9.59
N VAL A 129 10.72 -12.95 -9.44
CA VAL A 129 11.87 -13.58 -8.79
C VAL A 129 13.15 -13.25 -9.53
N GLU A 130 13.17 -13.33 -10.87
CA GLU A 130 14.34 -12.93 -11.67
C GLU A 130 14.74 -11.49 -11.42
N ARG A 131 13.74 -10.58 -11.35
CA ARG A 131 13.99 -9.16 -11.08
C ARG A 131 14.52 -8.92 -9.69
N LEU A 132 13.89 -9.53 -8.67
CA LEU A 132 14.18 -9.33 -7.25
C LEU A 132 15.50 -9.97 -6.83
N SER A 133 15.90 -11.08 -7.47
CA SER A 133 17.17 -11.74 -7.21
C SER A 133 18.40 -10.91 -7.60
N LYS A 134 18.23 -9.88 -8.43
CA LYS A 134 19.32 -8.94 -8.78
C LYS A 134 19.81 -8.11 -7.60
N ASP A 135 18.97 -7.96 -6.57
CA ASP A 135 19.25 -7.17 -5.37
C ASP A 135 19.76 -8.03 -4.19
N ILE A 136 19.95 -9.36 -4.37
CA ILE A 136 20.43 -10.29 -3.31
C ILE A 136 21.67 -9.77 -2.58
N PRO A 137 22.72 -9.22 -3.25
CA PRO A 137 23.89 -8.72 -2.53
C PRO A 137 23.57 -7.64 -1.50
N PHE A 138 22.59 -6.77 -1.78
CA PHE A 138 22.14 -5.73 -0.84
C PHE A 138 21.33 -6.33 0.31
N TYR A 139 20.53 -7.37 0.05
CA TYR A 139 19.77 -8.08 1.09
C TYR A 139 20.70 -8.77 2.08
N GLU A 140 21.69 -9.50 1.59
CA GLU A 140 22.65 -10.24 2.41
C GLU A 140 23.49 -9.30 3.29
N GLU A 141 24.01 -8.20 2.72
CA GLU A 141 24.85 -7.25 3.44
C GLU A 141 24.08 -6.50 4.53
N SER A 142 22.80 -6.18 4.30
CA SER A 142 21.99 -5.37 5.23
C SER A 142 21.11 -6.19 6.18
N GLY A 143 21.00 -7.51 6.00
CA GLY A 143 19.96 -8.31 6.65
C GLY A 143 18.55 -7.98 6.14
N GLY A 144 18.45 -7.51 4.90
CA GLY A 144 17.20 -7.14 4.24
C GLY A 144 16.54 -8.29 3.48
N GLY A 145 15.78 -7.96 2.44
CA GLY A 145 15.11 -8.96 1.60
C GLY A 145 13.97 -8.38 0.76
N VAL A 146 12.94 -9.15 0.56
CA VAL A 146 11.75 -8.73 -0.19
C VAL A 146 10.55 -8.55 0.76
N THR A 147 9.79 -7.48 0.53
CA THR A 147 8.50 -7.27 1.17
C THR A 147 7.40 -7.34 0.12
N VAL A 148 6.41 -8.18 0.35
CA VAL A 148 5.17 -8.20 -0.44
C VAL A 148 4.14 -7.36 0.29
N SER A 149 3.73 -6.27 -0.35
CA SER A 149 2.84 -5.23 0.19
C SER A 149 1.82 -4.79 -0.88
N GLY A 150 1.27 -3.59 -0.78
CA GLY A 150 0.44 -3.01 -1.83
C GLY A 150 -0.86 -2.44 -1.34
N GLY A 151 -1.98 -2.98 -1.83
CA GLY A 151 -3.29 -2.84 -1.22
C GLY A 151 -3.40 -3.77 -0.02
N GLU A 152 -3.89 -4.99 -0.26
CA GLU A 152 -3.82 -6.11 0.67
C GLU A 152 -3.30 -7.33 -0.12
N PRO A 153 -2.07 -7.79 0.13
CA PRO A 153 -1.48 -8.89 -0.65
C PRO A 153 -2.32 -10.17 -0.63
N LEU A 154 -2.98 -10.44 0.50
CA LEU A 154 -3.85 -11.61 0.65
C LEU A 154 -5.18 -11.48 -0.14
N SER A 155 -5.38 -10.38 -0.86
CA SER A 155 -6.43 -10.26 -1.89
C SER A 155 -6.06 -10.98 -3.18
N GLN A 156 -4.79 -11.36 -3.36
CA GLN A 156 -4.27 -12.22 -4.42
C GLN A 156 -3.56 -13.44 -3.80
N PRO A 157 -4.27 -14.30 -3.06
CA PRO A 157 -3.67 -15.22 -2.10
C PRO A 157 -2.77 -16.28 -2.76
N GLU A 158 -3.20 -16.88 -3.86
CA GLU A 158 -2.43 -17.90 -4.58
C GLU A 158 -1.12 -17.33 -5.14
N PHE A 159 -1.19 -16.13 -5.74
CA PHE A 159 -0.02 -15.46 -6.26
C PHE A 159 0.95 -15.04 -5.14
N THR A 160 0.43 -14.48 -4.06
CA THR A 160 1.23 -14.07 -2.89
C THR A 160 1.95 -15.28 -2.28
N MET A 161 1.25 -16.39 -2.10
CA MET A 161 1.82 -17.64 -1.57
C MET A 161 2.95 -18.17 -2.48
N GLN A 162 2.71 -18.25 -3.79
CA GLN A 162 3.71 -18.75 -4.74
C GLN A 162 4.94 -17.82 -4.80
N LEU A 163 4.72 -16.49 -4.77
CA LEU A 163 5.83 -15.53 -4.77
C LEU A 163 6.69 -15.66 -3.50
N LEU A 164 6.07 -15.65 -2.31
CA LEU A 164 6.78 -15.80 -1.04
C LEU A 164 7.54 -17.12 -0.97
N ARG A 165 6.91 -18.22 -1.40
CA ARG A 165 7.54 -19.54 -1.46
C ARG A 165 8.77 -19.53 -2.36
N SER A 166 8.63 -19.01 -3.58
CA SER A 166 9.74 -18.97 -4.55
C SER A 166 10.89 -18.08 -4.05
N LEU A 167 10.60 -16.95 -3.40
CA LEU A 167 11.63 -16.11 -2.77
C LEU A 167 12.38 -16.87 -1.67
N LYS A 168 11.69 -17.63 -0.82
CA LYS A 168 12.32 -18.48 0.21
C LYS A 168 13.20 -19.57 -0.40
N GLU A 169 12.77 -20.21 -1.48
CA GLU A 169 13.56 -21.21 -2.22
C GLU A 169 14.87 -20.62 -2.79
N HIS A 170 14.90 -19.29 -3.04
CA HIS A 170 16.09 -18.54 -3.44
C HIS A 170 16.91 -17.98 -2.25
N GLY A 171 16.57 -18.36 -1.00
CA GLY A 171 17.27 -17.92 0.20
C GLY A 171 17.00 -16.45 0.59
N ILE A 172 16.00 -15.79 0.00
CA ILE A 172 15.67 -14.38 0.27
C ILE A 172 14.77 -14.31 1.50
N HIS A 173 15.13 -13.44 2.45
CA HIS A 173 14.27 -13.11 3.61
C HIS A 173 13.00 -12.42 3.14
N THR A 174 11.85 -12.92 3.59
CA THR A 174 10.52 -12.47 3.16
C THR A 174 9.78 -11.73 4.26
N ALA A 175 9.16 -10.62 3.92
CA ALA A 175 8.18 -9.95 4.76
C ALA A 175 6.84 -9.82 4.04
N LEU A 176 5.76 -9.96 4.79
CA LEU A 176 4.39 -9.75 4.31
C LEU A 176 3.77 -8.56 5.04
N ASP A 177 3.56 -7.44 4.32
CA ASP A 177 2.90 -6.25 4.83
C ASP A 177 1.39 -6.36 4.58
N THR A 178 0.64 -6.60 5.64
CA THR A 178 -0.77 -6.98 5.57
C THR A 178 -1.60 -6.34 6.68
N THR A 179 -2.86 -6.08 6.38
CA THR A 179 -3.86 -5.75 7.39
C THR A 179 -4.39 -6.99 8.12
N GLY A 180 -4.09 -8.19 7.61
CA GLY A 180 -4.67 -9.44 8.10
C GLY A 180 -6.17 -9.62 7.80
N TYR A 181 -6.80 -8.74 7.02
CA TYR A 181 -8.20 -8.88 6.64
C TYR A 181 -8.36 -9.87 5.49
N ALA A 182 -8.17 -11.14 5.79
CA ALA A 182 -8.28 -12.27 4.87
C ALA A 182 -8.82 -13.51 5.57
N GLN A 183 -9.29 -14.49 4.81
CA GLN A 183 -9.61 -15.80 5.37
C GLN A 183 -8.33 -16.43 5.95
N TYR A 184 -8.41 -16.98 7.16
CA TYR A 184 -7.22 -17.52 7.84
C TYR A 184 -6.50 -18.61 7.05
N GLY A 185 -7.21 -19.43 6.28
CA GLY A 185 -6.61 -20.46 5.44
C GLY A 185 -5.59 -19.91 4.42
N PHE A 186 -5.74 -18.68 3.97
CA PHE A 186 -4.73 -18.03 3.12
C PHE A 186 -3.49 -17.60 3.93
N ILE A 187 -3.71 -17.09 5.15
CA ILE A 187 -2.63 -16.74 6.07
C ILE A 187 -1.82 -18.00 6.43
N GLU A 188 -2.50 -19.08 6.76
CA GLU A 188 -1.88 -20.37 7.10
C GLU A 188 -0.98 -20.89 5.96
N GLN A 189 -1.40 -20.71 4.70
CA GLN A 189 -0.61 -21.12 3.54
C GLN A 189 0.65 -20.25 3.33
N VAL A 190 0.61 -18.96 3.65
CA VAL A 190 1.78 -18.07 3.48
C VAL A 190 2.74 -18.12 4.68
N MET A 191 2.29 -18.53 5.85
CA MET A 191 3.10 -18.56 7.08
C MET A 191 4.44 -19.29 6.94
N PRO A 192 4.54 -20.51 6.33
CA PRO A 192 5.82 -21.20 6.18
C PRO A 192 6.84 -20.46 5.29
N HIS A 193 6.36 -19.50 4.53
CA HIS A 193 7.12 -18.73 3.54
C HIS A 193 7.30 -17.26 3.94
N THR A 194 6.91 -16.88 5.17
CA THR A 194 6.98 -15.51 5.68
C THR A 194 7.84 -15.46 6.93
N ASP A 195 8.98 -14.76 6.87
CA ASP A 195 9.88 -14.60 8.02
C ASP A 195 9.36 -13.53 8.98
N LEU A 196 8.65 -12.53 8.46
CA LEU A 196 8.16 -11.39 9.21
C LEU A 196 6.82 -10.90 8.67
N PHE A 197 5.84 -10.75 9.55
CA PHE A 197 4.61 -10.01 9.25
C PHE A 197 4.76 -8.54 9.68
N LEU A 198 4.61 -7.62 8.74
CA LEU A 198 4.34 -6.22 9.03
C LEU A 198 2.83 -6.08 9.14
N TYR A 199 2.33 -6.03 10.37
CA TYR A 199 0.90 -6.22 10.63
C TYR A 199 0.24 -4.92 11.07
N ASP A 200 -0.70 -4.44 10.28
CA ASP A 200 -1.36 -3.16 10.48
C ASP A 200 -2.53 -3.25 11.49
N LEU A 201 -2.45 -2.51 12.60
CA LEU A 201 -3.56 -2.26 13.51
C LEU A 201 -3.98 -0.79 13.43
N LYS A 202 -5.23 -0.56 13.04
CA LYS A 202 -5.67 0.82 12.68
C LYS A 202 -6.60 1.43 13.74
N HIS A 203 -7.41 0.64 14.44
CA HIS A 203 -8.26 1.06 15.55
C HIS A 203 -8.73 -0.17 16.34
N MET A 204 -8.85 -0.07 17.67
CA MET A 204 -9.29 -1.19 18.50
C MET A 204 -10.81 -1.29 18.58
N ASP A 205 -11.55 -0.17 18.53
CA ASP A 205 -13.02 -0.19 18.41
C ASP A 205 -13.44 -0.66 17.01
N GLY A 206 -14.15 -1.80 16.96
CA GLY A 206 -14.58 -2.41 15.71
C GLY A 206 -15.63 -1.62 14.95
N GLU A 207 -16.48 -0.84 15.62
CA GLU A 207 -17.49 -0.01 14.96
C GLU A 207 -16.85 1.25 14.37
N GLN A 208 -15.93 1.91 15.08
CA GLN A 208 -15.16 3.02 14.53
C GLN A 208 -14.32 2.56 13.32
N HIS A 209 -13.67 1.39 13.43
CA HIS A 209 -12.94 0.80 12.32
C HIS A 209 -13.85 0.57 11.11
N LYS A 210 -15.06 0.03 11.32
CA LYS A 210 -16.02 -0.21 10.24
C LYS A 210 -16.54 1.08 9.60
N ILE A 211 -16.86 2.09 10.41
CA ILE A 211 -17.39 3.38 9.91
C ILE A 211 -16.36 4.07 9.02
N VAL A 212 -15.08 4.11 9.43
CA VAL A 212 -14.06 4.91 8.76
C VAL A 212 -13.34 4.12 7.66
N ILE A 213 -13.08 2.83 7.89
CA ILE A 213 -12.25 1.98 7.01
C ILE A 213 -13.09 1.06 6.11
N GLY A 214 -14.38 0.90 6.46
CA GLY A 214 -15.34 0.12 5.67
C GLY A 214 -15.49 -1.34 6.13
N VAL A 215 -14.65 -1.84 7.03
CA VAL A 215 -14.69 -3.22 7.56
C VAL A 215 -14.50 -3.20 9.08
N ASN A 216 -15.10 -4.19 9.80
CA ASN A 216 -14.85 -4.38 11.23
C ASN A 216 -13.47 -5.03 11.45
N ASN A 217 -12.81 -4.71 12.58
CA ASN A 217 -11.47 -5.22 12.91
C ASN A 217 -11.45 -6.65 13.50
N LYS A 218 -12.60 -7.26 13.78
CA LYS A 218 -12.68 -8.56 14.46
C LYS A 218 -11.82 -9.63 13.77
N LEU A 219 -11.93 -9.76 12.44
CA LEU A 219 -11.16 -10.72 11.67
C LEU A 219 -9.65 -10.43 11.73
N ILE A 220 -9.28 -9.14 11.70
CA ILE A 220 -7.89 -8.69 11.81
C ILE A 220 -7.30 -9.13 13.15
N LEU A 221 -7.99 -8.86 14.26
CA LEU A 221 -7.54 -9.22 15.60
C LEU A 221 -7.51 -10.74 15.82
N GLU A 222 -8.48 -11.48 15.29
CA GLU A 222 -8.50 -12.94 15.34
C GLU A 222 -7.31 -13.55 14.58
N ASN A 223 -7.02 -13.04 13.40
CA ASN A 223 -5.91 -13.51 12.58
C ASN A 223 -4.55 -13.20 13.23
N ALA A 224 -4.37 -12.02 13.86
CA ALA A 224 -3.16 -11.72 14.62
C ALA A 224 -2.93 -12.73 15.76
N ARG A 225 -3.98 -13.10 16.51
CA ARG A 225 -3.88 -14.13 17.57
C ARG A 225 -3.48 -15.49 16.99
N LYS A 226 -4.05 -15.88 15.85
CA LYS A 226 -3.73 -17.16 15.20
C LYS A 226 -2.32 -17.20 14.66
N ILE A 227 -1.84 -16.10 14.06
CA ILE A 227 -0.43 -15.97 13.62
C ILE A 227 0.50 -16.12 14.83
N ALA A 228 0.22 -15.41 15.95
CA ALA A 228 1.02 -15.51 17.17
C ALA A 228 1.01 -16.94 17.75
N ALA A 229 -0.14 -17.57 17.85
CA ALA A 229 -0.28 -18.94 18.35
C ALA A 229 0.44 -19.98 17.50
N ALA A 230 0.60 -19.71 16.20
CA ALA A 230 1.34 -20.56 15.26
C ALA A 230 2.82 -20.22 15.15
N GLY A 231 3.35 -19.31 15.99
CA GLY A 231 4.77 -18.94 16.05
C GLY A 231 5.24 -17.94 14.99
N GLY A 232 4.32 -17.20 14.38
CA GLY A 232 4.69 -16.16 13.41
C GLY A 232 5.27 -14.91 14.08
N ASN A 233 6.31 -14.31 13.49
CA ASN A 233 6.92 -13.06 13.97
C ASN A 233 6.18 -11.86 13.39
N MET A 234 5.85 -10.89 14.23
CA MET A 234 5.12 -9.69 13.83
C MET A 234 5.82 -8.41 14.27
N GLN A 235 5.90 -7.45 13.36
CA GLN A 235 6.06 -6.04 13.69
C GLN A 235 4.70 -5.37 13.51
N ILE A 236 4.15 -4.87 14.60
CA ILE A 236 2.85 -4.18 14.57
C ILE A 236 3.04 -2.77 14.05
N ARG A 237 2.28 -2.39 13.04
CA ARG A 237 2.30 -1.05 12.42
C ARG A 237 1.03 -0.31 12.78
N ILE A 238 1.17 0.87 13.38
CA ILE A 238 0.07 1.72 13.80
C ILE A 238 0.16 3.04 13.06
N PRO A 239 -0.60 3.23 11.97
CA PRO A 239 -0.74 4.55 11.36
C PRO A 239 -1.47 5.47 12.36
N VAL A 240 -0.78 6.52 12.82
CA VAL A 240 -1.34 7.46 13.81
C VAL A 240 -2.06 8.59 13.08
N ILE A 241 -3.38 8.52 13.07
CA ILE A 241 -4.26 9.44 12.35
C ILE A 241 -4.94 10.37 13.35
N PRO A 242 -4.68 11.70 13.29
CA PRO A 242 -5.31 12.65 14.19
C PRO A 242 -6.83 12.59 14.17
N ASN A 243 -7.42 12.66 15.37
CA ASN A 243 -8.88 12.60 15.61
C ASN A 243 -9.56 11.28 15.22
N PHE A 244 -8.77 10.23 14.90
CA PHE A 244 -9.31 8.92 14.62
C PHE A 244 -8.80 7.89 15.63
N ASN A 245 -7.51 7.60 15.66
CA ASN A 245 -6.94 6.55 16.51
C ASN A 245 -5.84 7.05 17.44
N ASP A 246 -5.61 8.36 17.49
CA ASP A 246 -4.55 8.99 18.27
C ASP A 246 -4.92 9.29 19.74
N SER A 247 -6.03 8.72 20.25
CA SER A 247 -6.33 8.80 21.68
C SER A 247 -5.41 7.91 22.50
N GLU A 248 -5.10 8.33 23.73
CA GLU A 248 -4.31 7.51 24.66
C GLU A 248 -5.00 6.18 24.97
N GLU A 249 -6.33 6.19 25.08
CA GLU A 249 -7.15 5.01 25.31
C GLU A 249 -6.98 3.97 24.22
N ASN A 250 -7.17 4.34 22.93
CA ASN A 250 -7.00 3.43 21.81
C ASN A 250 -5.56 2.87 21.71
N ILE A 251 -4.54 3.71 21.98
CA ILE A 251 -3.14 3.27 21.98
C ILE A 251 -2.87 2.30 23.13
N ARG A 252 -3.44 2.53 24.32
CA ARG A 252 -3.34 1.62 25.46
C ARG A 252 -4.01 0.27 25.17
N GLU A 253 -5.23 0.29 24.65
CA GLU A 253 -5.91 -0.93 24.21
C GLU A 253 -5.12 -1.71 23.14
N THR A 254 -4.51 -0.99 22.17
CA THR A 254 -3.62 -1.60 21.20
C THR A 254 -2.40 -2.23 21.87
N GLY A 255 -1.81 -1.56 22.86
CA GLY A 255 -0.70 -2.08 23.64
C GLY A 255 -1.07 -3.34 24.44
N GLU A 256 -2.23 -3.36 25.10
CA GLU A 256 -2.74 -4.54 25.79
C GLU A 256 -2.96 -5.71 24.83
N PHE A 257 -3.53 -5.44 23.67
CA PHE A 257 -3.68 -6.45 22.63
C PHE A 257 -2.32 -7.00 22.19
N CYS A 258 -1.33 -6.14 21.91
CA CYS A 258 0.03 -6.56 21.54
C CYS A 258 0.67 -7.43 22.64
N LYS A 259 0.53 -7.06 23.91
CA LYS A 259 1.00 -7.90 25.04
C LYS A 259 0.35 -9.27 25.07
N SER A 260 -0.93 -9.36 24.73
CA SER A 260 -1.65 -10.64 24.68
C SER A 260 -1.15 -11.58 23.58
N LEU A 261 -0.44 -11.06 22.57
CA LEU A 261 0.21 -11.84 21.51
C LEU A 261 1.59 -12.39 21.93
N GLY A 262 2.13 -11.95 23.08
CA GLY A 262 3.37 -12.45 23.65
C GLY A 262 4.61 -12.14 22.80
N GLU A 263 5.55 -13.07 22.73
CA GLU A 263 6.83 -12.93 22.03
C GLU A 263 6.71 -12.82 20.51
N ALA A 264 5.54 -13.10 19.95
CA ALA A 264 5.27 -12.93 18.51
C ALA A 264 5.40 -11.46 18.07
N VAL A 265 5.17 -10.50 18.98
CA VAL A 265 5.34 -9.08 18.70
C VAL A 265 6.76 -8.65 19.00
N THR A 266 7.58 -8.49 17.98
CA THR A 266 9.00 -8.11 18.11
C THR A 266 9.23 -6.61 18.11
N LEU A 267 8.31 -5.83 17.55
CA LEU A 267 8.39 -4.36 17.47
C LEU A 267 7.00 -3.75 17.26
N ILE A 268 6.78 -2.56 17.79
CA ILE A 268 5.64 -1.70 17.42
C ILE A 268 6.18 -0.47 16.72
N GLN A 269 5.65 -0.17 15.54
CA GLN A 269 6.01 1.01 14.77
C GLN A 269 4.84 1.99 14.73
N LEU A 270 5.04 3.19 15.29
CA LEU A 270 4.11 4.30 15.10
C LEU A 270 4.46 5.00 13.78
N LEU A 271 3.48 5.10 12.90
CA LEU A 271 3.60 5.72 11.58
C LEU A 271 2.80 7.03 11.57
N PRO A 272 3.43 8.19 11.83
CA PRO A 272 2.73 9.46 11.85
C PRO A 272 2.06 9.74 10.49
N TYR A 273 0.80 10.15 10.51
CA TYR A 273 0.10 10.56 9.30
C TYR A 273 0.83 11.69 8.58
N HIS A 274 0.93 11.58 7.27
CA HIS A 274 1.39 12.65 6.37
C HIS A 274 0.52 12.71 5.11
N ASN A 275 0.48 13.87 4.46
CA ASN A 275 -0.41 14.14 3.33
C ASN A 275 0.19 13.85 1.94
N LEU A 276 1.34 13.17 1.87
CA LEU A 276 2.03 12.87 0.60
C LEU A 276 1.21 11.99 -0.36
N GLY A 277 0.28 11.18 0.19
CA GLY A 277 -0.63 10.36 -0.61
C GLY A 277 -1.76 11.13 -1.29
N VAL A 278 -2.07 12.35 -0.82
CA VAL A 278 -3.23 13.15 -1.27
C VAL A 278 -3.22 13.38 -2.78
N MET A 279 -2.06 13.72 -3.34
CA MET A 279 -1.92 13.94 -4.80
C MET A 279 -2.19 12.69 -5.64
N LYS A 280 -2.07 11.49 -5.06
CA LYS A 280 -2.33 10.24 -5.78
C LYS A 280 -3.82 10.01 -6.03
N TYR A 281 -4.69 10.49 -5.12
CA TYR A 281 -6.13 10.44 -5.32
C TYR A 281 -6.56 11.24 -6.56
N GLN A 282 -5.91 12.37 -6.82
CA GLN A 282 -6.19 13.18 -8.01
C GLN A 282 -5.84 12.45 -9.31
N ARG A 283 -4.83 11.54 -9.28
CA ARG A 283 -4.40 10.77 -10.45
C ARG A 283 -5.47 9.79 -10.95
N ILE A 284 -6.36 9.38 -10.06
CA ILE A 284 -7.45 8.42 -10.34
C ILE A 284 -8.84 9.05 -10.21
N ASP A 285 -8.91 10.38 -10.06
CA ASP A 285 -10.13 11.18 -9.89
C ASP A 285 -10.99 10.79 -8.68
N ASP A 286 -10.36 10.32 -7.60
CA ASP A 286 -11.03 9.89 -6.36
C ASP A 286 -10.80 10.88 -5.19
N SER A 287 -10.60 12.15 -5.50
CA SER A 287 -10.30 13.21 -4.54
C SER A 287 -11.37 13.40 -3.44
N LYS A 288 -12.59 12.91 -3.65
CA LYS A 288 -13.68 12.96 -2.66
C LYS A 288 -13.46 12.10 -1.42
N LYS A 289 -12.48 11.19 -1.45
CA LYS A 289 -12.17 10.25 -0.35
C LYS A 289 -10.96 10.65 0.48
N VAL A 290 -10.35 11.78 0.17
CA VAL A 290 -9.14 12.23 0.88
C VAL A 290 -9.49 12.68 2.28
N LEU A 291 -8.76 12.18 3.27
CA LEU A 291 -8.86 12.66 4.63
C LEU A 291 -8.22 14.06 4.73
N GLU A 292 -9.00 15.02 5.17
CA GLU A 292 -8.48 16.33 5.59
C GLU A 292 -8.20 16.28 7.10
N ALA A 293 -6.98 15.89 7.46
CA ALA A 293 -6.52 15.90 8.84
C ALA A 293 -5.22 16.72 8.98
N PRO A 294 -5.01 17.38 10.13
CA PRO A 294 -3.74 18.01 10.42
C PRO A 294 -2.64 16.95 10.55
N LEU A 295 -1.37 17.35 10.38
CA LEU A 295 -0.26 16.48 10.71
C LEU A 295 -0.19 16.34 12.25
N PRO A 296 0.08 15.11 12.79
CA PRO A 296 0.28 14.94 14.21
C PRO A 296 1.54 15.68 14.66
N SER A 297 1.50 16.33 15.81
CA SER A 297 2.70 16.96 16.37
C SER A 297 3.68 15.92 16.92
N ASP A 298 4.97 16.22 16.86
CA ASP A 298 6.01 15.37 17.46
C ASP A 298 5.74 15.11 18.95
N LYS A 299 5.29 16.13 19.68
CA LYS A 299 4.91 16.00 21.10
C LYS A 299 3.81 14.95 21.29
N LYS A 300 2.79 14.92 20.42
CA LYS A 300 1.72 13.93 20.49
C LYS A 300 2.27 12.53 20.21
N ILE A 301 3.06 12.38 19.15
CA ILE A 301 3.66 11.07 18.79
C ILE A 301 4.54 10.55 19.90
N GLN A 302 5.42 11.39 20.51
CA GLN A 302 6.26 10.99 21.62
C GLN A 302 5.45 10.62 22.88
N ALA A 303 4.32 11.30 23.13
CA ALA A 303 3.42 10.94 24.22
C ALA A 303 2.79 9.56 24.01
N LEU A 304 2.32 9.25 22.79
CA LEU A 304 1.75 7.94 22.46
C LEU A 304 2.81 6.83 22.51
N LYS A 305 4.02 7.10 22.01
CA LYS A 305 5.17 6.20 22.14
C LYS A 305 5.42 5.85 23.61
N LYS A 306 5.48 6.88 24.47
CA LYS A 306 5.70 6.68 25.90
C LYS A 306 4.64 5.80 26.55
N VAL A 307 3.37 5.91 26.18
CA VAL A 307 2.30 5.02 26.68
C VAL A 307 2.64 3.55 26.45
N LEU A 308 3.10 3.21 25.26
CA LEU A 308 3.46 1.82 24.92
C LEU A 308 4.78 1.39 25.59
N GLU A 309 5.78 2.27 25.69
CA GLU A 309 7.04 2.00 26.37
C GLU A 309 6.83 1.77 27.87
N ASP A 310 5.96 2.57 28.53
CA ASP A 310 5.59 2.41 29.95
C ASP A 310 4.86 1.07 30.19
N MET A 311 4.29 0.46 29.15
CA MET A 311 3.73 -0.90 29.18
C MET A 311 4.78 -1.99 28.96
N GLY A 312 6.05 -1.66 28.73
CA GLY A 312 7.15 -2.59 28.49
C GLY A 312 7.23 -3.13 27.06
N LEU A 313 6.64 -2.43 26.09
CA LEU A 313 6.64 -2.83 24.68
C LEU A 313 7.80 -2.14 23.93
N PRO A 314 8.45 -2.83 22.95
CA PRO A 314 9.46 -2.21 22.08
C PRO A 314 8.78 -1.33 21.04
N VAL A 315 9.12 -0.03 21.00
CA VAL A 315 8.44 0.95 20.15
C VAL A 315 9.42 1.82 19.37
N THR A 316 9.15 2.01 18.09
CA THR A 316 9.82 3.01 17.25
C THR A 316 8.82 3.98 16.62
N VAL A 317 9.32 5.12 16.15
CA VAL A 317 8.58 6.07 15.32
C VAL A 317 9.28 6.14 13.96
N HIS A 318 8.53 6.04 12.89
CA HIS A 318 9.03 6.11 11.51
C HIS A 318 8.44 7.30 10.76
#